data_506fee783f0e9214c9e405bc7c9ff519
#
_entry.id   506fee783f0e9214c9e405bc7c9ff519
#
_cell.length_a   1.000
_cell.length_b   1.000
_cell.length_c   1.000
_cell.angle_alpha   90.00
_cell.angle_beta   90.00
_cell.angle_gamma   90.00
#
_symmetry.space_group_name_H-M   'P 1'
#
loop_
_entity.id
_entity.type
_entity.pdbx_description
1 polymer ?
#
loop_
_entity_poly.entity_id
_entity_poly.type
_entity_poly.pdbx_seq_one_letter_code
_entity_poly.pdbx_strand_id
1 'polypeptide(L)'
;MTEPPEQLTDQNTKPTKRAAGEPGEANAKTATLSEATVSQALLPVAALVLMLSLSVYLFGEDASYGPNQIALCIGAALAAAIGWRNGLSWEDTEDAIVAGITISLKPILILFSVGVLIGTWILSGTVPTMIYYSLLILDPSIFYAASCLICGLIALSIGSSWTVAGTVGIALIGAAAGLGLSLEITAGAIISGAYFGDKMSPLSETTNLAPAVAGTDLFSHIGHMVWTTIPSIVVALLLYLVLGLNIDTSASADDLAITMRLIQDNFTINPLMLIPVATLLFMANKRLPPIPTILAGALIAIGLALVFQQPALAAMSGDSSSLTLGIIKGIWQTLFDGFVLDSGNTTLDDLMTRGGMSSMLNTVWLILCAMVFGAAMDFSGLLRCLVAYALSFVHSTGSLIATTIATCIGANIITSDQYIAIVLPGRMYKQEYANRNLDPKNLSRTLEDAATMTSPLIPWNTCGAYMAGTLGVATFAYLPYCFFNLICPVVAVIYGFLSFKITLLDEHGNETPVPSKA
;
A
#
# COMPACT_ATOMS: atom_id res chain seq x y z
N MET A 1 -17.13 -76.51 -25.37
CA MET A 1 -18.52 -76.53 -24.91
C MET A 1 -18.56 -75.81 -23.61
N THR A 2 -19.07 -74.67 -23.61
CA THR A 2 -20.00 -73.88 -22.80
C THR A 2 -19.65 -72.41 -22.90
N GLU A 3 -20.63 -71.66 -23.36
CA GLU A 3 -20.65 -70.21 -23.58
C GLU A 3 -20.50 -69.38 -22.30
N PRO A 4 -20.04 -68.12 -22.40
CA PRO A 4 -20.03 -67.20 -21.27
C PRO A 4 -21.38 -66.43 -21.14
N PRO A 5 -21.79 -66.04 -19.89
CA PRO A 5 -23.04 -65.33 -19.67
C PRO A 5 -22.89 -63.82 -19.87
N GLU A 6 -24.01 -63.23 -20.21
CA GLU A 6 -24.37 -61.86 -20.51
C GLU A 6 -23.87 -60.77 -19.53
N GLN A 7 -23.54 -59.63 -20.14
CA GLN A 7 -23.29 -58.34 -19.44
C GLN A 7 -24.63 -57.74 -18.98
N LEU A 8 -24.78 -57.58 -17.66
CA LEU A 8 -25.77 -56.72 -17.04
C LEU A 8 -25.21 -55.28 -16.96
N THR A 9 -25.85 -54.37 -17.67
CA THR A 9 -25.66 -52.94 -17.58
C THR A 9 -26.15 -52.42 -16.23
N ASP A 10 -25.23 -51.97 -15.39
CA ASP A 10 -25.56 -51.21 -14.18
C ASP A 10 -25.35 -49.71 -14.46
N GLN A 11 -26.49 -48.99 -14.58
CA GLN A 11 -26.55 -47.53 -14.57
C GLN A 11 -26.44 -47.08 -13.12
N ASN A 12 -25.28 -46.51 -12.72
CA ASN A 12 -25.24 -45.73 -11.49
C ASN A 12 -24.30 -44.54 -11.61
N THR A 13 -24.92 -43.38 -11.85
CA THR A 13 -24.64 -42.03 -11.42
C THR A 13 -23.23 -41.73 -10.87
N LYS A 14 -22.40 -41.16 -11.72
CA LYS A 14 -21.23 -40.35 -11.31
C LYS A 14 -21.70 -38.98 -10.85
N PRO A 15 -21.24 -38.44 -9.71
CA PRO A 15 -21.43 -37.02 -9.39
C PRO A 15 -20.58 -36.17 -10.33
N THR A 16 -21.23 -35.33 -11.08
CA THR A 16 -20.64 -34.28 -11.91
C THR A 16 -19.76 -33.36 -11.05
N LYS A 17 -18.44 -33.49 -11.17
CA LYS A 17 -17.51 -32.40 -10.82
C LYS A 17 -17.87 -31.22 -11.74
N ARG A 18 -18.51 -30.18 -11.19
CA ARG A 18 -18.52 -28.87 -11.81
C ARG A 18 -17.06 -28.45 -11.95
N ALA A 19 -16.54 -28.49 -13.17
CA ALA A 19 -15.33 -27.80 -13.53
C ALA A 19 -15.52 -26.32 -13.20
N ALA A 20 -14.53 -25.73 -12.53
CA ALA A 20 -14.43 -24.30 -12.38
C ALA A 20 -14.49 -23.72 -13.80
N GLY A 21 -15.54 -22.95 -14.09
CA GLY A 21 -15.73 -22.31 -15.37
C GLY A 21 -14.54 -21.39 -15.64
N GLU A 22 -13.97 -21.56 -16.82
CA GLU A 22 -13.20 -20.51 -17.46
C GLU A 22 -14.01 -19.21 -17.43
N PRO A 23 -13.39 -18.01 -17.26
CA PRO A 23 -14.11 -16.75 -17.27
C PRO A 23 -14.87 -16.68 -18.61
N GLY A 24 -16.21 -16.74 -18.50
CA GLY A 24 -17.10 -16.83 -19.63
C GLY A 24 -16.81 -15.71 -20.62
N GLU A 25 -16.68 -16.09 -21.88
CA GLU A 25 -16.93 -15.20 -22.99
C GLU A 25 -18.34 -14.61 -22.79
N ALA A 26 -18.37 -13.42 -22.20
CA ALA A 26 -19.57 -12.61 -22.19
C ALA A 26 -19.93 -12.39 -23.65
N ASN A 27 -21.06 -12.92 -24.08
CA ASN A 27 -21.71 -12.62 -25.35
C ASN A 27 -21.85 -11.08 -25.44
N ALA A 28 -20.81 -10.43 -25.92
CA ALA A 28 -20.84 -9.04 -26.29
C ALA A 28 -21.84 -8.93 -27.46
N LYS A 29 -23.06 -8.52 -27.15
CA LYS A 29 -23.85 -7.78 -28.10
C LYS A 29 -22.99 -6.59 -28.48
N THR A 30 -22.32 -6.63 -29.61
CA THR A 30 -21.61 -5.53 -30.26
C THR A 30 -22.64 -4.47 -30.66
N ALA A 31 -23.21 -3.78 -29.68
CA ALA A 31 -23.64 -2.42 -29.90
C ALA A 31 -22.35 -1.65 -30.26
N THR A 32 -22.35 -0.95 -31.39
CA THR A 32 -21.25 -0.09 -31.81
C THR A 32 -21.06 0.99 -30.74
N LEU A 33 -20.21 0.66 -29.73
CA LEU A 33 -19.82 1.61 -28.70
C LEU A 33 -19.13 2.76 -29.42
N SER A 34 -19.62 3.97 -29.22
CA SER A 34 -18.91 5.16 -29.70
C SER A 34 -17.57 5.23 -28.94
N GLU A 35 -16.47 5.31 -29.69
CA GLU A 35 -15.15 5.47 -29.06
C GLU A 35 -15.13 6.75 -28.24
N ALA A 36 -14.65 6.64 -27.00
CA ALA A 36 -14.53 7.77 -26.10
C ALA A 36 -13.56 8.82 -26.66
N THR A 37 -13.95 10.07 -26.64
CA THR A 37 -13.07 11.16 -27.04
C THR A 37 -12.18 11.61 -25.87
N VAL A 38 -11.01 12.21 -26.17
CA VAL A 38 -10.08 12.72 -25.17
C VAL A 38 -10.76 13.74 -24.24
N SER A 39 -11.62 14.62 -24.78
CA SER A 39 -12.36 15.60 -23.97
C SER A 39 -13.35 14.95 -23.02
N GLN A 40 -14.02 13.87 -23.44
CA GLN A 40 -14.89 13.08 -22.58
C GLN A 40 -14.08 12.39 -21.47
N ALA A 41 -12.90 11.87 -21.77
CA ALA A 41 -12.05 11.19 -20.83
C ALA A 41 -11.39 12.14 -19.80
N LEU A 42 -11.05 13.35 -20.20
CA LEU A 42 -10.50 14.38 -19.33
C LEU A 42 -11.53 14.99 -18.37
N LEU A 43 -12.83 15.03 -18.75
CA LEU A 43 -13.87 15.70 -17.97
C LEU A 43 -14.03 15.13 -16.54
N PRO A 44 -14.20 13.81 -16.32
CA PRO A 44 -14.31 13.24 -14.97
C PRO A 44 -13.03 13.45 -14.15
N VAL A 45 -11.86 13.35 -14.78
CA VAL A 45 -10.55 13.54 -14.12
C VAL A 45 -10.38 15.00 -13.69
N ALA A 46 -10.65 15.96 -14.56
CA ALA A 46 -10.57 17.38 -14.24
C ALA A 46 -11.57 17.77 -13.15
N ALA A 47 -12.81 17.26 -13.22
CA ALA A 47 -13.82 17.47 -12.20
C ALA A 47 -13.37 16.89 -10.85
N LEU A 48 -12.82 15.67 -10.82
CA LEU A 48 -12.30 15.05 -9.61
C LEU A 48 -11.17 15.89 -9.00
N VAL A 49 -10.15 16.27 -9.79
CA VAL A 49 -9.02 17.07 -9.30
C VAL A 49 -9.50 18.41 -8.73
N LEU A 50 -10.44 19.08 -9.41
CA LEU A 50 -11.02 20.32 -8.92
C LEU A 50 -11.76 20.12 -7.58
N MET A 51 -12.60 19.09 -7.49
CA MET A 51 -13.36 18.79 -6.26
C MET A 51 -12.47 18.38 -5.12
N LEU A 52 -11.42 17.58 -5.36
CA LEU A 52 -10.45 17.19 -4.33
C LEU A 52 -9.64 18.40 -3.85
N SER A 53 -9.22 19.28 -4.76
CA SER A 53 -8.53 20.53 -4.40
C SER A 53 -9.43 21.44 -3.55
N LEU A 54 -10.71 21.56 -3.93
CA LEU A 54 -11.69 22.31 -3.17
C LEU A 54 -11.97 21.66 -1.81
N SER A 55 -12.03 20.33 -1.74
CA SER A 55 -12.19 19.56 -0.49
C SER A 55 -11.05 19.87 0.48
N VAL A 56 -9.80 19.79 0.02
CA VAL A 56 -8.63 20.10 0.87
C VAL A 56 -8.62 21.58 1.29
N TYR A 57 -8.99 22.49 0.39
CA TYR A 57 -9.06 23.91 0.70
C TYR A 57 -10.13 24.25 1.75
N LEU A 58 -11.30 23.59 1.69
CA LEU A 58 -12.42 23.86 2.60
C LEU A 58 -12.33 23.12 3.93
N PHE A 59 -11.79 21.89 3.93
CA PHE A 59 -11.83 20.98 5.08
C PHE A 59 -10.45 20.65 5.66
N GLY A 60 -9.34 21.07 5.01
CA GLY A 60 -7.97 20.82 5.50
C GLY A 60 -7.69 19.33 5.70
N GLU A 61 -7.26 18.97 6.91
CA GLU A 61 -6.94 17.58 7.29
C GLU A 61 -8.18 16.67 7.31
N ASP A 62 -9.36 17.22 7.58
CA ASP A 62 -10.63 16.49 7.58
C ASP A 62 -11.13 16.14 6.18
N ALA A 63 -10.48 16.60 5.12
CA ALA A 63 -10.87 16.31 3.75
C ALA A 63 -11.01 14.81 3.46
N SER A 64 -10.24 13.97 4.14
CA SER A 64 -10.28 12.50 4.00
C SER A 64 -11.40 11.83 4.79
N TYR A 65 -12.17 12.57 5.60
CA TYR A 65 -13.24 12.06 6.46
C TYR A 65 -14.66 12.33 5.90
N GLY A 66 -14.83 12.24 4.59
CA GLY A 66 -16.10 12.38 3.89
C GLY A 66 -16.01 13.20 2.59
N PRO A 67 -15.46 14.42 2.59
CA PRO A 67 -15.42 15.28 1.40
C PRO A 67 -14.76 14.63 0.17
N ASN A 68 -13.63 13.95 0.33
CA ASN A 68 -12.95 13.25 -0.75
C ASN A 68 -13.78 12.08 -1.29
N GLN A 69 -14.50 11.36 -0.42
CA GLN A 69 -15.39 10.27 -0.82
C GLN A 69 -16.53 10.78 -1.72
N ILE A 70 -17.10 11.92 -1.38
CA ILE A 70 -18.13 12.57 -2.21
C ILE A 70 -17.56 13.01 -3.55
N ALA A 71 -16.37 13.60 -3.58
CA ALA A 71 -15.70 13.98 -4.83
C ALA A 71 -15.49 12.77 -5.76
N LEU A 72 -15.05 11.64 -5.21
CA LEU A 72 -14.87 10.39 -5.95
C LEU A 72 -16.20 9.84 -6.49
N CYS A 73 -17.27 9.86 -5.68
CA CYS A 73 -18.60 9.41 -6.11
C CYS A 73 -19.16 10.29 -7.24
N ILE A 74 -19.00 11.61 -7.16
CA ILE A 74 -19.43 12.53 -8.23
C ILE A 74 -18.62 12.29 -9.50
N GLY A 75 -17.28 12.11 -9.39
CA GLY A 75 -16.42 11.74 -10.50
C GLY A 75 -16.85 10.44 -11.16
N ALA A 76 -17.17 9.42 -10.37
CA ALA A 76 -17.70 8.14 -10.84
C ALA A 76 -19.03 8.29 -11.60
N ALA A 77 -19.95 9.08 -11.04
CA ALA A 77 -21.23 9.35 -11.70
C ALA A 77 -21.04 10.06 -13.06
N LEU A 78 -20.09 11.00 -13.15
CA LEU A 78 -19.74 11.64 -14.43
C LEU A 78 -19.16 10.66 -15.43
N ALA A 79 -18.25 9.78 -15.01
CA ALA A 79 -17.68 8.75 -15.87
C ALA A 79 -18.74 7.76 -16.37
N ALA A 80 -19.62 7.30 -15.47
CA ALA A 80 -20.75 6.42 -15.80
C ALA A 80 -21.75 7.09 -16.77
N ALA A 81 -22.07 8.37 -16.56
CA ALA A 81 -22.96 9.13 -17.45
C ALA A 81 -22.39 9.28 -18.86
N ILE A 82 -21.07 9.47 -18.98
CA ILE A 82 -20.37 9.49 -20.28
C ILE A 82 -20.40 8.11 -20.91
N GLY A 83 -20.15 7.04 -20.15
CA GLY A 83 -20.24 5.67 -20.62
C GLY A 83 -21.64 5.33 -21.15
N TRP A 84 -22.68 5.72 -20.41
CA TRP A 84 -24.07 5.57 -20.84
C TRP A 84 -24.36 6.33 -22.14
N ARG A 85 -23.90 7.57 -22.24
CA ARG A 85 -24.05 8.36 -23.48
C ARG A 85 -23.34 7.70 -24.68
N ASN A 86 -22.26 6.97 -24.43
CA ASN A 86 -21.49 6.24 -25.44
C ASN A 86 -22.07 4.84 -25.75
N GLY A 87 -23.20 4.46 -25.14
CA GLY A 87 -23.96 3.24 -25.45
C GLY A 87 -23.80 2.11 -24.43
N LEU A 88 -23.15 2.34 -23.28
CA LEU A 88 -23.12 1.35 -22.18
C LEU A 88 -24.48 1.28 -21.50
N SER A 89 -24.87 0.09 -21.03
CA SER A 89 -26.05 -0.07 -20.19
C SER A 89 -25.72 0.24 -18.71
N TRP A 90 -26.75 0.54 -17.92
CA TRP A 90 -26.56 0.70 -16.47
C TRP A 90 -26.17 -0.62 -15.81
N GLU A 91 -26.77 -1.74 -16.22
CA GLU A 91 -26.48 -3.07 -15.71
C GLU A 91 -25.00 -3.43 -15.90
N ASP A 92 -24.44 -3.21 -17.09
CA ASP A 92 -23.03 -3.44 -17.35
C ASP A 92 -22.13 -2.53 -16.50
N THR A 93 -22.55 -1.28 -16.25
CA THR A 93 -21.80 -0.35 -15.40
C THR A 93 -21.82 -0.80 -13.94
N GLU A 94 -22.96 -1.29 -13.45
CA GLU A 94 -23.11 -1.82 -12.09
C GLU A 94 -22.24 -3.05 -11.88
N ASP A 95 -22.25 -3.99 -12.84
CA ASP A 95 -21.41 -5.19 -12.81
C ASP A 95 -19.92 -4.82 -12.79
N ALA A 96 -19.50 -3.82 -13.57
CA ALA A 96 -18.13 -3.34 -13.58
C ALA A 96 -17.72 -2.70 -12.24
N ILE A 97 -18.61 -1.92 -11.62
CA ILE A 97 -18.38 -1.34 -10.29
C ILE A 97 -18.22 -2.46 -9.25
N VAL A 98 -19.09 -3.46 -9.25
CA VAL A 98 -19.02 -4.61 -8.33
C VAL A 98 -17.71 -5.37 -8.53
N ALA A 99 -17.31 -5.61 -9.78
CA ALA A 99 -16.03 -6.25 -10.09
C ALA A 99 -14.84 -5.41 -9.59
N GLY A 100 -14.88 -4.09 -9.77
CA GLY A 100 -13.85 -3.18 -9.27
C GLY A 100 -13.73 -3.20 -7.74
N ILE A 101 -14.86 -3.13 -7.02
CA ILE A 101 -14.88 -3.24 -5.55
C ILE A 101 -14.32 -4.59 -5.10
N THR A 102 -14.60 -5.67 -5.82
CA THR A 102 -14.11 -7.02 -5.48
C THR A 102 -12.58 -7.08 -5.43
N ILE A 103 -11.87 -6.32 -6.26
CA ILE A 103 -10.40 -6.24 -6.25
C ILE A 103 -9.89 -5.72 -4.90
N SER A 104 -10.60 -4.79 -4.27
CA SER A 104 -10.21 -4.16 -3.00
C SER A 104 -10.57 -4.97 -1.75
N LEU A 105 -11.29 -6.07 -1.85
CA LEU A 105 -11.71 -6.85 -0.67
C LEU A 105 -10.54 -7.40 0.13
N LYS A 106 -9.49 -7.92 -0.54
CA LYS A 106 -8.30 -8.42 0.15
C LYS A 106 -7.56 -7.30 0.91
N PRO A 107 -7.25 -6.13 0.33
CA PRO A 107 -6.77 -4.95 1.05
C PRO A 107 -7.64 -4.54 2.25
N ILE A 108 -8.96 -4.52 2.09
CA ILE A 108 -9.90 -4.15 3.16
C ILE A 108 -9.81 -5.11 4.35
N LEU A 109 -9.77 -6.42 4.09
CA LEU A 109 -9.62 -7.43 5.15
C LEU A 109 -8.26 -7.31 5.87
N ILE A 110 -7.19 -6.97 5.15
CA ILE A 110 -5.89 -6.68 5.76
C ILE A 110 -5.98 -5.45 6.67
N LEU A 111 -6.60 -4.36 6.22
CA LEU A 111 -6.81 -3.15 7.02
C LEU A 111 -7.53 -3.44 8.34
N PHE A 112 -8.65 -4.17 8.29
CA PHE A 112 -9.36 -4.57 9.51
C PHE A 112 -8.49 -5.40 10.46
N SER A 113 -7.70 -6.34 9.90
CA SER A 113 -6.77 -7.14 10.70
C SER A 113 -5.67 -6.30 11.33
N VAL A 114 -5.17 -5.27 10.63
CA VAL A 114 -4.18 -4.32 11.16
C VAL A 114 -4.77 -3.46 12.27
N GLY A 115 -6.01 -2.99 12.13
CA GLY A 115 -6.70 -2.27 13.20
C GLY A 115 -6.78 -3.10 14.49
N VAL A 116 -7.14 -4.36 14.37
CA VAL A 116 -7.12 -5.33 15.49
C VAL A 116 -5.72 -5.51 16.07
N LEU A 117 -4.70 -5.63 15.21
CA LEU A 117 -3.30 -5.80 15.63
C LEU A 117 -2.82 -4.61 16.46
N ILE A 118 -3.05 -3.39 15.98
CA ILE A 118 -2.61 -2.16 16.67
C ILE A 118 -3.17 -2.13 18.08
N GLY A 119 -4.48 -2.28 18.25
CA GLY A 119 -5.12 -2.26 19.57
C GLY A 119 -4.56 -3.33 20.50
N THR A 120 -4.44 -4.57 20.04
CA THR A 120 -3.93 -5.68 20.84
C THR A 120 -2.44 -5.56 21.18
N TRP A 121 -1.63 -4.99 20.28
CA TRP A 121 -0.22 -4.76 20.54
C TRP A 121 0.02 -3.63 21.53
N ILE A 122 -0.85 -2.64 21.59
CA ILE A 122 -0.79 -1.61 22.65
C ILE A 122 -1.23 -2.25 23.97
N LEU A 123 -2.38 -2.92 24.01
CA LEU A 123 -2.89 -3.59 25.20
C LEU A 123 -1.86 -4.57 25.81
N SER A 124 -1.16 -5.34 24.98
CA SER A 124 -0.15 -6.30 25.45
C SER A 124 1.16 -5.67 25.95
N GLY A 125 1.36 -4.36 25.75
CA GLY A 125 2.63 -3.71 26.01
C GLY A 125 3.69 -3.93 24.90
N THR A 126 3.32 -4.56 23.77
CA THR A 126 4.24 -4.77 22.64
C THR A 126 4.69 -3.44 22.03
N VAL A 127 3.74 -2.56 21.64
CA VAL A 127 4.05 -1.22 21.11
C VAL A 127 4.78 -0.36 22.16
N PRO A 128 4.30 -0.25 23.41
CA PRO A 128 5.03 0.45 24.46
C PRO A 128 6.47 -0.05 24.65
N THR A 129 6.70 -1.36 24.62
CA THR A 129 8.04 -1.95 24.72
C THR A 129 8.91 -1.59 23.52
N MET A 130 8.36 -1.61 22.30
CA MET A 130 9.10 -1.20 21.10
C MET A 130 9.48 0.29 21.17
N ILE A 131 8.56 1.16 21.59
CA ILE A 131 8.83 2.59 21.78
C ILE A 131 9.93 2.78 22.83
N TYR A 132 9.80 2.14 23.99
CA TYR A 132 10.77 2.23 25.07
C TYR A 132 12.20 1.88 24.62
N TYR A 133 12.38 0.76 23.94
CA TYR A 133 13.70 0.37 23.42
C TYR A 133 14.17 1.25 22.26
N SER A 134 13.27 1.77 21.44
CA SER A 134 13.64 2.72 20.40
C SER A 134 14.18 4.03 21.00
N LEU A 135 13.56 4.53 22.07
CA LEU A 135 14.02 5.71 22.80
C LEU A 135 15.38 5.50 23.47
N LEU A 136 15.72 4.26 23.85
CA LEU A 136 17.04 3.92 24.42
C LEU A 136 18.15 3.81 23.39
N ILE A 137 17.84 3.38 22.17
CA ILE A 137 18.83 2.96 21.17
C ILE A 137 19.05 4.03 20.10
N LEU A 138 17.98 4.75 19.70
CA LEU A 138 18.02 5.66 18.57
C LEU A 138 18.32 7.09 19.02
N ASP A 139 19.40 7.64 18.51
CA ASP A 139 19.73 9.05 18.67
C ASP A 139 18.82 9.90 17.76
N PRO A 140 18.19 10.98 18.29
CA PRO A 140 17.31 11.86 17.51
C PRO A 140 17.93 12.38 16.20
N SER A 141 19.23 12.66 16.20
CA SER A 141 19.94 13.22 15.04
C SER A 141 20.01 12.27 13.83
N ILE A 142 19.97 10.97 14.06
CA ILE A 142 20.00 9.96 12.99
C ILE A 142 18.66 9.21 12.86
N PHE A 143 17.66 9.57 13.65
CA PHE A 143 16.42 8.82 13.80
C PHE A 143 15.70 8.59 12.47
N TYR A 144 15.54 9.62 11.63
CA TYR A 144 14.85 9.49 10.34
C TYR A 144 15.60 8.56 9.38
N ALA A 145 16.92 8.72 9.28
CA ALA A 145 17.75 7.87 8.42
C ALA A 145 17.76 6.42 8.92
N ALA A 146 17.87 6.21 10.24
CA ALA A 146 17.81 4.89 10.85
C ALA A 146 16.44 4.24 10.63
N SER A 147 15.34 4.97 10.81
CA SER A 147 13.98 4.49 10.55
C SER A 147 13.81 4.02 9.10
N CYS A 148 14.27 4.81 8.13
CA CYS A 148 14.25 4.43 6.73
C CYS A 148 15.07 3.15 6.48
N LEU A 149 16.28 3.06 7.02
CA LEU A 149 17.17 1.91 6.83
C LEU A 149 16.59 0.63 7.48
N ILE A 150 16.11 0.72 8.72
CA ILE A 150 15.49 -0.41 9.45
C ILE A 150 14.28 -0.94 8.67
N CYS A 151 13.36 -0.05 8.27
CA CYS A 151 12.20 -0.43 7.47
C CYS A 151 12.61 -1.06 6.14
N GLY A 152 13.65 -0.52 5.48
CA GLY A 152 14.17 -1.05 4.23
C GLY A 152 14.74 -2.46 4.35
N LEU A 153 15.56 -2.72 5.36
CA LEU A 153 16.14 -4.04 5.59
C LEU A 153 15.08 -5.11 5.92
N ILE A 154 14.09 -4.73 6.74
CA ILE A 154 13.00 -5.63 7.10
C ILE A 154 12.12 -5.90 5.88
N ALA A 155 11.75 -4.87 5.12
CA ALA A 155 10.93 -5.02 3.91
C ALA A 155 11.63 -5.84 2.84
N LEU A 156 12.93 -5.68 2.66
CA LEU A 156 13.74 -6.51 1.76
C LEU A 156 13.67 -8.00 2.12
N SER A 157 13.66 -8.29 3.41
CA SER A 157 13.61 -9.67 3.91
C SER A 157 12.23 -10.30 3.80
N ILE A 158 11.15 -9.51 3.92
CA ILE A 158 9.76 -9.97 3.96
C ILE A 158 9.09 -9.86 2.58
N GLY A 159 9.43 -8.80 1.81
CA GLY A 159 8.80 -8.47 0.53
C GLY A 159 7.41 -7.83 0.69
N SER A 160 7.23 -6.98 1.73
CA SER A 160 5.94 -6.31 1.96
C SER A 160 6.13 -4.99 2.70
N SER A 161 5.90 -3.89 2.00
CA SER A 161 5.88 -2.54 2.58
C SER A 161 4.74 -2.37 3.61
N TRP A 162 3.59 -2.97 3.36
CA TRP A 162 2.44 -2.90 4.25
C TRP A 162 2.71 -3.58 5.59
N THR A 163 3.32 -4.76 5.57
CA THR A 163 3.66 -5.49 6.81
C THR A 163 4.64 -4.67 7.66
N VAL A 164 5.63 -4.04 7.03
CA VAL A 164 6.63 -3.23 7.74
C VAL A 164 6.01 -1.97 8.34
N ALA A 165 5.19 -1.25 7.58
CA ALA A 165 4.49 -0.07 8.08
C ALA A 165 3.55 -0.42 9.24
N GLY A 166 2.78 -1.51 9.11
CA GLY A 166 1.83 -2.00 10.12
C GLY A 166 2.46 -2.63 11.37
N THR A 167 3.77 -2.76 11.40
CA THR A 167 4.51 -3.38 12.54
C THR A 167 5.55 -2.43 13.10
N VAL A 168 6.75 -2.47 12.57
CA VAL A 168 7.87 -1.63 13.00
C VAL A 168 7.58 -0.14 12.76
N GLY A 169 6.85 0.19 11.69
CA GLY A 169 6.46 1.56 11.38
C GLY A 169 5.66 2.22 12.50
N ILE A 170 4.68 1.52 13.07
CA ILE A 170 3.87 2.02 14.18
C ILE A 170 4.74 2.36 15.41
N ALA A 171 5.70 1.48 15.72
CA ALA A 171 6.60 1.70 16.85
C ALA A 171 7.54 2.89 16.62
N LEU A 172 8.03 3.07 15.38
CA LEU A 172 8.87 4.21 15.03
C LEU A 172 8.10 5.54 15.06
N ILE A 173 6.83 5.56 14.65
CA ILE A 173 5.94 6.72 14.81
C ILE A 173 5.78 7.04 16.31
N GLY A 174 5.55 6.02 17.14
CA GLY A 174 5.45 6.21 18.59
C GLY A 174 6.75 6.71 19.21
N ALA A 175 7.89 6.19 18.79
CA ALA A 175 9.19 6.67 19.25
C ALA A 175 9.45 8.12 18.81
N ALA A 176 9.10 8.49 17.59
CA ALA A 176 9.21 9.87 17.10
C ALA A 176 8.36 10.84 17.94
N ALA A 177 7.12 10.47 18.25
CA ALA A 177 6.27 11.26 19.12
C ALA A 177 6.88 11.43 20.52
N GLY A 178 7.42 10.35 21.10
CA GLY A 178 8.11 10.39 22.39
C GLY A 178 9.41 11.22 22.40
N LEU A 179 10.06 11.34 21.25
CA LEU A 179 11.26 12.19 21.06
C LEU A 179 10.91 13.63 20.66
N GLY A 180 9.63 13.98 20.48
CA GLY A 180 9.21 15.29 19.97
C GLY A 180 9.63 15.56 18.51
N LEU A 181 9.83 14.49 17.73
CA LEU A 181 10.20 14.55 16.31
C LEU A 181 8.96 14.69 15.42
N SER A 182 9.14 15.24 14.20
CA SER A 182 8.04 15.33 13.22
C SER A 182 7.57 13.93 12.82
N LEU A 183 6.26 13.70 13.00
CA LEU A 183 5.60 12.45 12.59
C LEU A 183 5.52 12.34 11.07
N GLU A 184 5.40 13.46 10.38
CA GLU A 184 5.30 13.55 8.91
C GLU A 184 6.62 13.10 8.26
N ILE A 185 7.76 13.59 8.77
CA ILE A 185 9.09 13.18 8.29
C ILE A 185 9.33 11.72 8.64
N THR A 186 8.94 11.29 9.84
CA THR A 186 9.07 9.89 10.28
C THR A 186 8.24 8.96 9.39
N ALA A 187 6.98 9.30 9.10
CA ALA A 187 6.14 8.53 8.20
C ALA A 187 6.75 8.45 6.79
N GLY A 188 7.25 9.58 6.27
CA GLY A 188 7.96 9.62 5.00
C GLY A 188 9.19 8.70 4.97
N ALA A 189 9.98 8.68 6.05
CA ALA A 189 11.15 7.81 6.20
C ALA A 189 10.78 6.32 6.25
N ILE A 190 9.74 5.97 7.03
CA ILE A 190 9.21 4.61 7.12
C ILE A 190 8.72 4.13 5.75
N ILE A 191 7.90 4.95 5.06
CA ILE A 191 7.36 4.62 3.73
C ILE A 191 8.49 4.47 2.71
N SER A 192 9.44 5.41 2.68
CA SER A 192 10.60 5.33 1.78
C SER A 192 11.40 4.05 1.99
N GLY A 193 11.69 3.69 3.23
CA GLY A 193 12.40 2.46 3.56
C GLY A 193 11.59 1.22 3.20
N ALA A 194 10.32 1.17 3.60
CA ALA A 194 9.44 0.03 3.35
C ALA A 194 9.28 -0.25 1.85
N TYR A 195 9.08 0.79 1.03
CA TYR A 195 8.97 0.66 -0.42
C TYR A 195 10.29 0.35 -1.11
N PHE A 196 11.43 0.84 -0.57
CA PHE A 196 12.75 0.43 -1.05
C PHE A 196 12.96 -1.08 -0.89
N GLY A 197 12.70 -1.61 0.30
CA GLY A 197 12.88 -3.03 0.57
C GLY A 197 11.90 -3.91 -0.19
N ASP A 198 10.64 -3.51 -0.26
CA ASP A 198 9.59 -4.19 -1.02
C ASP A 198 9.99 -4.31 -2.51
N LYS A 199 10.32 -3.18 -3.14
CA LYS A 199 10.75 -3.11 -4.54
C LYS A 199 11.95 -4.00 -4.86
N MET A 200 12.91 -4.14 -3.96
CA MET A 200 14.13 -4.93 -4.19
C MET A 200 14.01 -6.39 -3.75
N SER A 201 12.90 -6.77 -3.12
CA SER A 201 12.69 -8.12 -2.63
C SER A 201 12.14 -9.05 -3.71
N PRO A 202 12.76 -10.22 -3.94
CA PRO A 202 12.19 -11.23 -4.84
C PRO A 202 10.90 -11.85 -4.28
N LEU A 203 10.54 -11.54 -3.02
CA LEU A 203 9.33 -12.01 -2.35
C LEU A 203 8.12 -11.08 -2.57
N SER A 204 8.36 -9.85 -3.07
CA SER A 204 7.34 -8.84 -3.29
C SER A 204 6.36 -9.23 -4.41
N GLU A 205 5.08 -8.96 -4.17
CA GLU A 205 4.03 -9.21 -5.18
C GLU A 205 4.23 -8.29 -6.40
N THR A 206 4.56 -7.01 -6.22
CA THR A 206 4.75 -6.04 -7.32
C THR A 206 6.01 -6.31 -8.11
N THR A 207 7.11 -6.64 -7.43
CA THR A 207 8.39 -7.01 -8.05
C THR A 207 8.28 -8.27 -8.89
N ASN A 208 7.34 -9.17 -8.59
CA ASN A 208 7.02 -10.33 -9.43
C ASN A 208 6.03 -9.99 -10.56
N LEU A 209 5.10 -9.06 -10.32
CA LEU A 209 4.05 -8.70 -11.28
C LEU A 209 4.60 -7.90 -12.47
N ALA A 210 5.43 -6.89 -12.22
CA ALA A 210 5.94 -6.02 -13.27
C ALA A 210 6.72 -6.77 -14.38
N PRO A 211 7.67 -7.67 -14.06
CA PRO A 211 8.35 -8.48 -15.07
C PRO A 211 7.42 -9.46 -15.79
N ALA A 212 6.45 -10.07 -15.09
CA ALA A 212 5.48 -10.97 -15.72
C ALA A 212 4.63 -10.25 -16.79
N VAL A 213 4.20 -9.02 -16.51
CA VAL A 213 3.44 -8.19 -17.46
C VAL A 213 4.32 -7.73 -18.63
N ALA A 214 5.53 -7.28 -18.36
CA ALA A 214 6.47 -6.83 -19.38
C ALA A 214 6.97 -7.99 -20.26
N GLY A 215 7.13 -9.19 -19.70
CA GLY A 215 7.64 -10.38 -20.37
C GLY A 215 9.15 -10.56 -20.19
N THR A 216 9.67 -10.33 -18.99
CA THR A 216 11.07 -10.58 -18.59
C THR A 216 11.11 -11.44 -17.35
N ASP A 217 12.30 -11.95 -16.97
CA ASP A 217 12.46 -12.72 -15.76
C ASP A 217 12.72 -11.83 -14.53
N LEU A 218 12.40 -12.38 -13.34
CA LEU A 218 12.47 -11.67 -12.07
C LEU A 218 13.88 -11.14 -11.74
N PHE A 219 14.90 -11.94 -11.95
CA PHE A 219 16.26 -11.57 -11.53
C PHE A 219 16.88 -10.53 -12.47
N SER A 220 16.62 -10.62 -13.77
CA SER A 220 16.98 -9.58 -14.75
C SER A 220 16.28 -8.26 -14.41
N HIS A 221 15.01 -8.32 -14.03
CA HIS A 221 14.23 -7.16 -13.56
C HIS A 221 14.88 -6.52 -12.31
N ILE A 222 15.12 -7.30 -11.25
CA ILE A 222 15.75 -6.80 -10.00
C ILE A 222 17.14 -6.24 -10.29
N GLY A 223 17.97 -6.95 -11.06
CA GLY A 223 19.29 -6.49 -11.42
C GLY A 223 19.28 -5.18 -12.22
N HIS A 224 18.25 -4.97 -13.04
CA HIS A 224 18.09 -3.73 -13.81
C HIS A 224 17.56 -2.57 -12.94
N MET A 225 16.69 -2.86 -11.96
CA MET A 225 16.17 -1.87 -11.00
C MET A 225 17.27 -1.29 -10.07
N VAL A 226 18.34 -2.01 -9.78
CA VAL A 226 19.44 -1.54 -8.92
C VAL A 226 19.92 -0.15 -9.34
N TRP A 227 19.97 0.12 -10.65
CA TRP A 227 20.48 1.38 -11.20
C TRP A 227 19.63 2.60 -10.87
N THR A 228 18.32 2.47 -10.76
CA THR A 228 17.43 3.56 -10.32
C THR A 228 17.26 3.58 -8.81
N THR A 229 17.22 2.42 -8.19
CA THR A 229 16.90 2.24 -6.78
C THR A 229 18.03 2.69 -5.86
N ILE A 230 19.28 2.24 -6.12
CA ILE A 230 20.42 2.58 -5.23
C ILE A 230 20.72 4.07 -5.20
N PRO A 231 20.82 4.81 -6.32
CA PRO A 231 20.99 6.25 -6.25
C PRO A 231 19.85 6.96 -5.51
N SER A 232 18.63 6.53 -5.73
CA SER A 232 17.44 7.14 -5.09
C SER A 232 17.42 6.95 -3.58
N ILE A 233 17.73 5.73 -3.08
CA ILE A 233 17.74 5.49 -1.63
C ILE A 233 18.94 6.18 -0.95
N VAL A 234 20.10 6.24 -1.60
CA VAL A 234 21.27 6.96 -1.05
C VAL A 234 20.95 8.43 -0.88
N VAL A 235 20.36 9.07 -1.91
CA VAL A 235 19.92 10.48 -1.79
C VAL A 235 18.88 10.65 -0.71
N ALA A 236 17.89 9.77 -0.62
CA ALA A 236 16.86 9.81 0.42
C ALA A 236 17.47 9.71 1.83
N LEU A 237 18.40 8.77 2.06
CA LEU A 237 19.09 8.62 3.35
C LEU A 237 19.92 9.85 3.70
N LEU A 238 20.59 10.46 2.73
CA LEU A 238 21.35 11.70 2.95
C LEU A 238 20.38 12.85 3.34
N LEU A 239 19.24 12.97 2.68
CA LEU A 239 18.24 13.99 3.03
C LEU A 239 17.69 13.77 4.45
N TYR A 240 17.37 12.53 4.82
CA TYR A 240 16.92 12.21 6.19
C TYR A 240 18.01 12.49 7.23
N LEU A 241 19.28 12.20 6.91
CA LEU A 241 20.39 12.52 7.79
C LEU A 241 20.55 14.04 7.97
N VAL A 242 20.46 14.80 6.88
CA VAL A 242 20.52 16.28 6.93
C VAL A 242 19.37 16.83 7.76
N LEU A 243 18.15 16.33 7.56
CA LEU A 243 17.01 16.74 8.37
C LEU A 243 17.21 16.41 9.86
N GLY A 244 17.71 15.19 10.16
CA GLY A 244 17.99 14.77 11.53
C GLY A 244 19.07 15.62 12.22
N LEU A 245 20.17 15.92 11.54
CA LEU A 245 21.26 16.74 12.08
C LEU A 245 20.88 18.21 12.29
N ASN A 246 19.84 18.72 11.63
CA ASN A 246 19.36 20.08 11.79
C ASN A 246 18.17 20.20 12.76
N ILE A 247 17.84 19.13 13.48
CA ILE A 247 16.80 19.19 14.52
C ILE A 247 17.42 19.89 15.75
N ASP A 248 16.83 21.01 16.13
CA ASP A 248 16.97 21.52 17.48
C ASP A 248 16.17 20.57 18.39
N THR A 249 16.84 19.59 18.98
CA THR A 249 16.22 18.67 19.93
C THR A 249 15.76 19.45 21.15
N SER A 250 14.50 19.88 21.13
CA SER A 250 13.87 20.53 22.29
C SER A 250 13.53 19.54 23.41
N ALA A 251 13.55 18.24 23.11
CA ALA A 251 13.37 17.20 24.11
C ALA A 251 14.63 17.16 25.01
N SER A 252 14.49 17.69 26.23
CA SER A 252 15.55 17.58 27.21
C SER A 252 15.72 16.11 27.64
N ALA A 253 16.90 15.74 28.15
CA ALA A 253 17.09 14.42 28.75
C ALA A 253 16.06 14.10 29.84
N ASP A 254 15.53 15.17 30.48
CA ASP A 254 14.48 15.05 31.49
C ASP A 254 13.12 14.70 30.87
N ASP A 255 12.74 15.28 29.71
CA ASP A 255 11.49 14.96 29.02
C ASP A 255 11.47 13.49 28.52
N LEU A 256 12.62 13.02 28.02
CA LEU A 256 12.81 11.64 27.62
C LEU A 256 12.65 10.69 28.83
N ALA A 257 13.30 11.03 29.96
CA ALA A 257 13.21 10.25 31.20
C ALA A 257 11.77 10.23 31.74
N ILE A 258 11.03 11.33 31.62
CA ILE A 258 9.61 11.41 32.00
C ILE A 258 8.77 10.50 31.12
N THR A 259 8.91 10.57 29.79
CA THR A 259 8.18 9.72 28.83
C THR A 259 8.45 8.24 29.11
N MET A 260 9.72 7.86 29.32
CA MET A 260 10.10 6.48 29.62
C MET A 260 9.48 5.97 30.92
N ARG A 261 9.44 6.83 31.96
CA ARG A 261 8.78 6.50 33.25
C ARG A 261 7.28 6.33 33.07
N LEU A 262 6.63 7.25 32.38
CA LEU A 262 5.19 7.16 32.09
C LEU A 262 4.83 5.86 31.38
N ILE A 263 5.65 5.42 30.43
CA ILE A 263 5.46 4.13 29.75
C ILE A 263 5.62 2.97 30.75
N GLN A 264 6.64 3.00 31.61
CA GLN A 264 6.87 1.94 32.61
C GLN A 264 5.80 1.92 33.73
N ASP A 265 5.22 3.07 34.08
CA ASP A 265 4.18 3.16 35.10
C ASP A 265 2.84 2.57 34.60
N ASN A 266 2.57 2.67 33.31
CA ASN A 266 1.33 2.20 32.72
C ASN A 266 1.41 0.80 32.09
N PHE A 267 2.61 0.34 31.70
CA PHE A 267 2.81 -0.94 31.02
C PHE A 267 3.97 -1.73 31.60
N THR A 268 3.80 -3.04 31.66
CA THR A 268 4.92 -3.96 31.98
C THR A 268 5.84 -4.05 30.76
N ILE A 269 7.03 -3.45 30.86
CA ILE A 269 8.04 -3.45 29.80
C ILE A 269 8.98 -4.64 29.99
N ASN A 270 8.97 -5.58 29.04
CA ASN A 270 9.79 -6.78 29.06
C ASN A 270 10.09 -7.21 27.62
N PRO A 271 11.32 -7.73 27.31
CA PRO A 271 11.63 -8.27 25.99
C PRO A 271 10.65 -9.35 25.48
N LEU A 272 9.98 -10.09 26.37
CA LEU A 272 8.95 -11.05 26.01
C LEU A 272 7.76 -10.42 25.27
N MET A 273 7.49 -9.12 25.48
CA MET A 273 6.45 -8.38 24.76
C MET A 273 6.76 -8.23 23.26
N LEU A 274 7.98 -8.54 22.84
CA LEU A 274 8.36 -8.55 21.41
C LEU A 274 8.07 -9.88 20.72
N ILE A 275 7.58 -10.90 21.41
CA ILE A 275 7.21 -12.19 20.82
C ILE A 275 6.18 -12.04 19.69
N PRO A 276 5.11 -11.22 19.80
CA PRO A 276 4.17 -11.02 18.71
C PRO A 276 4.84 -10.50 17.43
N VAL A 277 5.78 -9.54 17.58
CA VAL A 277 6.56 -8.99 16.46
C VAL A 277 7.43 -10.09 15.84
N ALA A 278 8.20 -10.81 16.66
CA ALA A 278 9.07 -11.88 16.19
C ALA A 278 8.28 -12.99 15.47
N THR A 279 7.11 -13.35 15.99
CA THR A 279 6.24 -14.34 15.36
C THR A 279 5.71 -13.85 14.01
N LEU A 280 5.24 -12.60 13.94
CA LEU A 280 4.74 -12.01 12.70
C LEU A 280 5.86 -11.97 11.64
N LEU A 281 7.06 -11.48 11.99
CA LEU A 281 8.21 -11.44 11.09
C LEU A 281 8.63 -12.85 10.64
N PHE A 282 8.62 -13.84 11.55
CA PHE A 282 8.91 -15.23 11.21
C PHE A 282 7.88 -15.82 10.24
N MET A 283 6.58 -15.61 10.49
CA MET A 283 5.51 -16.09 9.62
C MET A 283 5.55 -15.41 8.23
N ALA A 284 5.80 -14.12 8.20
CA ALA A 284 5.95 -13.36 6.95
C ALA A 284 7.15 -13.87 6.15
N ASN A 285 8.29 -14.12 6.79
CA ASN A 285 9.47 -14.71 6.14
C ASN A 285 9.21 -16.13 5.60
N LYS A 286 8.27 -16.88 6.21
CA LYS A 286 7.79 -18.17 5.71
C LYS A 286 6.73 -18.04 4.60
N ARG A 287 6.44 -16.84 4.11
CA ARG A 287 5.44 -16.54 3.07
C ARG A 287 4.02 -17.01 3.44
N LEU A 288 3.66 -17.00 4.72
CA LEU A 288 2.29 -17.28 5.11
C LEU A 288 1.38 -16.12 4.70
N PRO A 289 0.09 -16.39 4.39
CA PRO A 289 -0.83 -15.34 3.98
C PRO A 289 -0.91 -14.20 5.00
N PRO A 290 -1.04 -12.92 4.56
CA PRO A 290 -0.99 -11.76 5.46
C PRO A 290 -2.04 -11.78 6.56
N ILE A 291 -3.30 -12.07 6.25
CA ILE A 291 -4.40 -12.04 7.22
C ILE A 291 -4.16 -13.02 8.39
N PRO A 292 -3.92 -14.34 8.18
CA PRO A 292 -3.60 -15.24 9.27
C PRO A 292 -2.35 -14.84 10.07
N THR A 293 -1.35 -14.27 9.40
CA THR A 293 -0.11 -13.82 10.03
C THR A 293 -0.36 -12.67 11.00
N ILE A 294 -1.14 -11.66 10.57
CA ILE A 294 -1.51 -10.51 11.39
C ILE A 294 -2.38 -10.94 12.57
N LEU A 295 -3.39 -11.79 12.31
CA LEU A 295 -4.28 -12.29 13.36
C LEU A 295 -3.55 -13.18 14.38
N ALA A 296 -2.57 -13.98 13.96
CA ALA A 296 -1.74 -14.76 14.89
C ALA A 296 -0.93 -13.82 15.81
N GLY A 297 -0.34 -12.73 15.26
CA GLY A 297 0.33 -11.70 16.05
C GLY A 297 -0.60 -11.07 17.09
N ALA A 298 -1.85 -10.78 16.71
CA ALA A 298 -2.86 -10.23 17.60
C ALA A 298 -3.28 -11.21 18.71
N LEU A 299 -3.48 -12.49 18.38
CA LEU A 299 -3.86 -13.53 19.36
C LEU A 299 -2.75 -13.78 20.39
N ILE A 300 -1.48 -13.82 19.95
CA ILE A 300 -0.35 -13.94 20.86
C ILE A 300 -0.26 -12.72 21.79
N ALA A 301 -0.50 -11.53 21.25
CA ALA A 301 -0.54 -10.30 22.04
C ALA A 301 -1.63 -10.35 23.12
N ILE A 302 -2.84 -10.81 22.80
CA ILE A 302 -3.91 -11.02 23.79
C ILE A 302 -3.45 -11.99 24.89
N GLY A 303 -2.80 -13.11 24.52
CA GLY A 303 -2.25 -14.07 25.47
C GLY A 303 -1.24 -13.43 26.42
N LEU A 304 -0.34 -12.57 25.90
CA LEU A 304 0.62 -11.82 26.72
C LEU A 304 -0.07 -10.79 27.61
N ALA A 305 -1.08 -10.10 27.10
CA ALA A 305 -1.85 -9.13 27.89
C ALA A 305 -2.52 -9.79 29.10
N LEU A 306 -3.10 -10.97 28.93
CA LEU A 306 -3.71 -11.75 30.02
C LEU A 306 -2.70 -12.14 31.13
N VAL A 307 -1.43 -12.34 30.77
CA VAL A 307 -0.39 -12.75 31.72
C VAL A 307 0.28 -11.54 32.38
N PHE A 308 0.61 -10.50 31.58
CA PHE A 308 1.53 -9.44 32.01
C PHE A 308 0.87 -8.08 32.20
N GLN A 309 -0.32 -7.82 31.60
CA GLN A 309 -0.98 -6.50 31.61
C GLN A 309 -2.30 -6.52 32.40
N GLN A 310 -2.34 -7.26 33.49
CA GLN A 310 -3.52 -7.37 34.35
C GLN A 310 -4.06 -6.02 34.86
N PRO A 311 -3.21 -5.04 35.25
CA PRO A 311 -3.69 -3.72 35.65
C PRO A 311 -4.41 -2.96 34.52
N ALA A 312 -3.87 -2.99 33.31
CA ALA A 312 -4.50 -2.35 32.13
C ALA A 312 -5.85 -3.00 31.81
N LEU A 313 -5.92 -4.34 31.83
CA LEU A 313 -7.16 -5.08 31.64
C LEU A 313 -8.20 -4.78 32.74
N ALA A 314 -7.76 -4.65 33.99
CA ALA A 314 -8.64 -4.29 35.11
C ALA A 314 -9.19 -2.87 34.96
N ALA A 315 -8.36 -1.92 34.53
CA ALA A 315 -8.79 -0.54 34.28
C ALA A 315 -9.87 -0.47 33.18
N MET A 316 -9.74 -1.25 32.12
CA MET A 316 -10.74 -1.32 31.04
C MET A 316 -12.05 -2.03 31.45
N SER A 317 -12.04 -2.78 32.55
CA SER A 317 -13.23 -3.53 32.98
C SER A 317 -14.39 -2.65 33.49
N GLY A 318 -14.09 -1.44 33.97
CA GLY A 318 -15.08 -0.54 34.57
C GLY A 318 -15.84 -1.20 35.74
N ASP A 319 -17.06 -0.78 35.99
CA ASP A 319 -17.96 -1.32 37.04
C ASP A 319 -18.53 -2.71 36.68
N SER A 320 -17.70 -3.64 36.21
CA SER A 320 -18.15 -4.99 35.90
C SER A 320 -18.36 -5.79 37.18
N SER A 321 -19.49 -6.48 37.29
CA SER A 321 -19.84 -7.32 38.44
C SER A 321 -18.91 -8.52 38.67
N SER A 322 -18.00 -8.79 37.72
CA SER A 322 -17.01 -9.86 37.75
C SER A 322 -15.77 -9.43 36.98
N LEU A 323 -14.58 -9.64 37.60
CA LEU A 323 -13.28 -9.38 36.96
C LEU A 323 -13.14 -10.13 35.61
N THR A 324 -13.60 -11.39 35.56
CA THR A 324 -13.53 -12.18 34.31
C THR A 324 -14.36 -11.58 33.19
N LEU A 325 -15.59 -11.15 33.49
CA LEU A 325 -16.45 -10.49 32.49
C LEU A 325 -15.85 -9.14 32.05
N GLY A 326 -15.24 -8.41 32.98
CA GLY A 326 -14.53 -7.17 32.69
C GLY A 326 -13.37 -7.37 31.72
N ILE A 327 -12.53 -8.38 31.97
CA ILE A 327 -11.41 -8.74 31.09
C ILE A 327 -11.92 -9.11 29.69
N ILE A 328 -12.94 -9.96 29.60
CA ILE A 328 -13.53 -10.34 28.31
C ILE A 328 -14.06 -9.11 27.58
N LYS A 329 -14.77 -8.23 28.26
CA LYS A 329 -15.30 -6.97 27.71
C LYS A 329 -14.16 -6.07 27.21
N GLY A 330 -13.11 -5.89 28.00
CA GLY A 330 -11.95 -5.07 27.65
C GLY A 330 -11.21 -5.60 26.41
N ILE A 331 -10.96 -6.91 26.32
CA ILE A 331 -10.38 -7.53 25.15
C ILE A 331 -11.29 -7.32 23.93
N TRP A 332 -12.59 -7.57 24.09
CA TRP A 332 -13.55 -7.41 22.99
C TRP A 332 -13.59 -5.95 22.49
N GLN A 333 -13.60 -4.99 23.41
CA GLN A 333 -13.57 -3.57 23.09
C GLN A 333 -12.28 -3.20 22.36
N THR A 334 -11.14 -3.70 22.80
CA THR A 334 -9.84 -3.49 22.12
C THR A 334 -9.86 -4.00 20.67
N LEU A 335 -10.52 -5.14 20.42
CA LEU A 335 -10.61 -5.71 19.07
C LEU A 335 -11.42 -4.84 18.11
N PHE A 336 -12.57 -4.32 18.56
CA PHE A 336 -13.44 -3.54 17.65
C PHE A 336 -13.18 -2.03 17.69
N ASP A 337 -12.84 -1.44 18.85
CA ASP A 337 -12.75 0.01 19.03
C ASP A 337 -11.33 0.50 19.40
N GLY A 338 -10.42 -0.43 19.71
CA GLY A 338 -9.04 -0.14 20.04
C GLY A 338 -8.78 -0.06 21.54
N PHE A 339 -7.52 0.21 21.88
CA PHE A 339 -7.09 0.43 23.24
C PHE A 339 -7.24 1.91 23.58
N VAL A 340 -7.70 2.21 24.78
CA VAL A 340 -7.84 3.57 25.32
C VAL A 340 -7.00 3.67 26.58
N LEU A 341 -6.06 4.61 26.62
CA LEU A 341 -5.27 4.95 27.80
C LEU A 341 -5.78 6.25 28.42
N ASP A 342 -5.90 6.27 29.73
CA ASP A 342 -6.19 7.45 30.55
C ASP A 342 -5.13 7.52 31.67
N SER A 343 -3.93 7.99 31.31
CA SER A 343 -2.79 8.13 32.22
C SER A 343 -2.73 9.50 32.90
N GLY A 344 -3.57 10.44 32.43
CA GLY A 344 -3.52 11.85 32.80
C GLY A 344 -2.43 12.66 32.09
N ASN A 345 -1.70 12.05 31.14
CA ASN A 345 -0.76 12.74 30.27
C ASN A 345 -1.29 12.69 28.84
N THR A 346 -1.74 13.82 28.32
CA THR A 346 -2.41 13.92 27.01
C THR A 346 -1.56 13.39 25.86
N THR A 347 -0.24 13.64 25.89
CA THR A 347 0.66 13.17 24.82
C THR A 347 0.76 11.64 24.79
N LEU A 348 0.89 11.00 25.96
CA LEU A 348 0.93 9.55 26.05
C LEU A 348 -0.44 8.92 25.73
N ASP A 349 -1.51 9.55 26.21
CA ASP A 349 -2.87 9.07 25.99
C ASP A 349 -3.24 9.12 24.50
N ASP A 350 -2.93 10.22 23.80
CA ASP A 350 -3.12 10.35 22.34
C ASP A 350 -2.28 9.34 21.55
N LEU A 351 -1.07 9.04 22.02
CA LEU A 351 -0.18 8.09 21.38
C LEU A 351 -0.67 6.65 21.52
N MET A 352 -1.20 6.28 22.69
CA MET A 352 -1.61 4.92 23.04
C MET A 352 -3.10 4.65 22.80
N THR A 353 -3.93 5.67 22.66
CA THR A 353 -5.36 5.50 22.33
C THR A 353 -5.54 5.31 20.83
N ARG A 354 -5.36 4.08 20.36
CA ARG A 354 -5.38 3.73 18.93
C ARG A 354 -5.82 2.29 18.69
N GLY A 355 -6.08 2.00 17.41
CA GLY A 355 -6.35 0.66 16.91
C GLY A 355 -7.83 0.33 16.89
N GLY A 356 -8.12 -0.97 16.90
CA GLY A 356 -9.47 -1.49 16.71
C GLY A 356 -9.91 -1.52 15.24
N MET A 357 -10.83 -2.42 14.94
CA MET A 357 -11.35 -2.58 13.58
C MET A 357 -12.09 -1.32 13.10
N SER A 358 -12.78 -0.62 14.01
CA SER A 358 -13.57 0.58 13.71
C SER A 358 -12.71 1.74 13.20
N SER A 359 -11.46 1.87 13.68
CA SER A 359 -10.54 2.92 13.24
C SER A 359 -10.22 2.87 11.75
N MET A 360 -10.40 1.71 11.11
CA MET A 360 -10.15 1.50 9.69
C MET A 360 -11.36 1.81 8.80
N LEU A 361 -12.56 2.03 9.36
CA LEU A 361 -13.80 2.20 8.59
C LEU A 361 -13.75 3.39 7.63
N ASN A 362 -13.18 4.51 8.06
CA ASN A 362 -13.06 5.68 7.18
C ASN A 362 -12.14 5.41 5.98
N THR A 363 -11.02 4.73 6.21
CA THR A 363 -10.09 4.32 5.15
C THR A 363 -10.76 3.33 4.18
N VAL A 364 -11.53 2.37 4.70
CA VAL A 364 -12.30 1.43 3.87
C VAL A 364 -13.34 2.16 3.03
N TRP A 365 -14.08 3.10 3.62
CA TRP A 365 -15.04 3.93 2.87
C TRP A 365 -14.37 4.70 1.73
N LEU A 366 -13.20 5.32 2.00
CA LEU A 366 -12.43 6.02 0.99
C LEU A 366 -12.02 5.08 -0.17
N ILE A 367 -11.50 3.89 0.15
CA ILE A 367 -11.10 2.88 -0.84
C ILE A 367 -12.30 2.46 -1.69
N LEU A 368 -13.45 2.18 -1.08
CA LEU A 368 -14.64 1.78 -1.82
C LEU A 368 -15.08 2.85 -2.83
N CYS A 369 -15.14 4.12 -2.41
CA CYS A 369 -15.49 5.23 -3.30
C CYS A 369 -14.47 5.40 -4.44
N ALA A 370 -13.19 5.21 -4.14
CA ALA A 370 -12.12 5.29 -5.13
C ALA A 370 -12.20 4.15 -6.16
N MET A 371 -12.51 2.93 -5.73
CA MET A 371 -12.71 1.79 -6.63
C MET A 371 -13.93 1.95 -7.52
N VAL A 372 -15.00 2.55 -7.03
CA VAL A 372 -16.18 2.91 -7.85
C VAL A 372 -15.79 3.88 -8.96
N PHE A 373 -14.99 4.92 -8.65
CA PHE A 373 -14.49 5.85 -9.66
C PHE A 373 -13.59 5.17 -10.68
N GLY A 374 -12.60 4.40 -10.21
CA GLY A 374 -11.66 3.67 -11.07
C GLY A 374 -12.36 2.70 -12.02
N ALA A 375 -13.31 1.90 -11.51
CA ALA A 375 -14.10 0.96 -12.30
C ALA A 375 -14.96 1.67 -13.35
N ALA A 376 -15.61 2.79 -13.00
CA ALA A 376 -16.40 3.57 -13.94
C ALA A 376 -15.53 4.15 -15.07
N MET A 377 -14.32 4.63 -14.77
CA MET A 377 -13.35 5.15 -15.75
C MET A 377 -12.81 4.06 -16.70
N ASP A 378 -12.47 2.89 -16.15
CA ASP A 378 -11.92 1.79 -16.95
C ASP A 378 -12.98 1.17 -17.86
N PHE A 379 -14.14 0.83 -17.29
CA PHE A 379 -15.22 0.18 -18.04
C PHE A 379 -15.80 1.05 -19.15
N SER A 380 -15.94 2.37 -18.92
CA SER A 380 -16.37 3.33 -19.94
C SER A 380 -15.34 3.56 -21.06
N GLY A 381 -14.17 2.91 -21.01
CA GLY A 381 -13.09 3.07 -21.98
C GLY A 381 -12.35 4.40 -21.89
N LEU A 382 -12.71 5.27 -20.94
CA LEU A 382 -12.11 6.61 -20.76
C LEU A 382 -10.64 6.51 -20.40
N LEU A 383 -10.29 5.56 -19.53
CA LEU A 383 -8.89 5.33 -19.12
C LEU A 383 -8.03 4.90 -20.32
N ARG A 384 -8.52 3.96 -21.15
CA ARG A 384 -7.81 3.52 -22.36
C ARG A 384 -7.62 4.67 -23.35
N CYS A 385 -8.63 5.54 -23.52
CA CYS A 385 -8.54 6.73 -24.35
C CYS A 385 -7.42 7.68 -23.88
N LEU A 386 -7.30 7.93 -22.57
CA LEU A 386 -6.24 8.75 -22.01
C LEU A 386 -4.85 8.15 -22.25
N VAL A 387 -4.69 6.85 -22.07
CA VAL A 387 -3.41 6.16 -22.30
C VAL A 387 -3.04 6.18 -23.79
N ALA A 388 -4.00 5.94 -24.69
CA ALA A 388 -3.77 6.03 -26.13
C ALA A 388 -3.37 7.44 -26.56
N TYR A 389 -4.00 8.46 -25.96
CA TYR A 389 -3.63 9.85 -26.20
C TYR A 389 -2.22 10.17 -25.68
N ALA A 390 -1.86 9.66 -24.50
CA ALA A 390 -0.51 9.80 -23.97
C ALA A 390 0.56 9.19 -24.88
N LEU A 391 0.27 8.03 -25.51
CA LEU A 391 1.16 7.41 -26.49
C LEU A 391 1.43 8.30 -27.71
N SER A 392 0.53 9.20 -28.10
CA SER A 392 0.73 10.10 -29.25
C SER A 392 1.88 11.11 -29.06
N PHE A 393 2.33 11.33 -27.81
CA PHE A 393 3.48 12.22 -27.49
C PHE A 393 4.83 11.50 -27.52
N VAL A 394 4.85 10.21 -27.85
CA VAL A 394 6.08 9.40 -27.79
C VAL A 394 6.89 9.51 -29.09
N HIS A 395 7.99 10.27 -29.04
CA HIS A 395 8.88 10.47 -30.18
C HIS A 395 10.28 9.84 -30.00
N SER A 396 10.71 9.60 -28.76
CA SER A 396 12.04 9.06 -28.42
C SER A 396 11.93 8.01 -27.31
N THR A 397 13.01 7.28 -27.03
CA THR A 397 13.08 6.37 -25.87
C THR A 397 12.86 7.10 -24.56
N GLY A 398 13.44 8.28 -24.41
CA GLY A 398 13.23 9.10 -23.21
C GLY A 398 11.79 9.55 -23.04
N SER A 399 11.13 10.02 -24.14
CA SER A 399 9.71 10.38 -24.08
C SER A 399 8.81 9.15 -23.83
N LEU A 400 9.17 7.96 -24.34
CA LEU A 400 8.45 6.74 -24.07
C LEU A 400 8.47 6.39 -22.58
N ILE A 401 9.64 6.41 -21.95
CA ILE A 401 9.79 6.15 -20.52
C ILE A 401 9.04 7.20 -19.71
N ALA A 402 9.20 8.49 -20.02
CA ALA A 402 8.51 9.56 -19.33
C ALA A 402 6.97 9.45 -19.45
N THR A 403 6.46 9.10 -20.63
CA THR A 403 5.03 8.90 -20.86
C THR A 403 4.52 7.65 -20.13
N THR A 404 5.29 6.57 -20.10
CA THR A 404 4.95 5.37 -19.31
C THR A 404 4.84 5.72 -17.83
N ILE A 405 5.80 6.47 -17.27
CA ILE A 405 5.78 6.94 -15.88
C ILE A 405 4.55 7.81 -15.61
N ALA A 406 4.30 8.81 -16.46
CA ALA A 406 3.14 9.68 -16.33
C ALA A 406 1.82 8.90 -16.40
N THR A 407 1.75 7.87 -17.25
CA THR A 407 0.58 6.99 -17.34
C THR A 407 0.40 6.13 -16.09
N CYS A 408 1.49 5.60 -15.51
CA CYS A 408 1.41 4.86 -14.25
C CYS A 408 0.93 5.74 -13.09
N ILE A 409 1.44 6.97 -12.99
CA ILE A 409 0.98 7.96 -11.99
C ILE A 409 -0.49 8.30 -12.22
N GLY A 410 -0.89 8.57 -13.46
CA GLY A 410 -2.28 8.83 -13.83
C GLY A 410 -3.20 7.64 -13.51
N ALA A 411 -2.75 6.42 -13.78
CA ALA A 411 -3.48 5.20 -13.42
C ALA A 411 -3.64 5.07 -11.91
N ASN A 412 -2.60 5.30 -11.11
CA ASN A 412 -2.68 5.31 -9.64
C ASN A 412 -3.72 6.32 -9.12
N ILE A 413 -3.81 7.50 -9.75
CA ILE A 413 -4.78 8.53 -9.39
C ILE A 413 -6.22 8.11 -9.75
N ILE A 414 -6.39 7.51 -10.94
CA ILE A 414 -7.70 7.20 -11.52
C ILE A 414 -8.23 5.87 -11.01
N THR A 415 -7.42 4.80 -11.05
CA THR A 415 -7.86 3.46 -10.66
C THR A 415 -7.76 3.21 -9.17
N SER A 416 -7.01 4.07 -8.47
CA SER A 416 -6.80 3.98 -7.01
C SER A 416 -6.17 2.67 -6.53
N ASP A 417 -5.57 1.92 -7.46
CA ASP A 417 -4.99 0.61 -7.20
C ASP A 417 -3.61 0.45 -7.85
N GLN A 418 -2.64 0.01 -7.06
CA GLN A 418 -1.26 -0.17 -7.48
C GLN A 418 -1.09 -1.26 -8.54
N TYR A 419 -1.83 -2.37 -8.43
CA TYR A 419 -1.69 -3.50 -9.35
C TYR A 419 -2.25 -3.14 -10.74
N ILE A 420 -3.38 -2.43 -10.79
CA ILE A 420 -3.96 -1.94 -12.05
C ILE A 420 -3.00 -0.93 -12.69
N ALA A 421 -2.37 -0.05 -11.90
CA ALA A 421 -1.40 0.92 -12.38
C ALA A 421 -0.10 0.30 -12.94
N ILE A 422 0.21 -0.96 -12.59
CA ILE A 422 1.28 -1.75 -13.20
C ILE A 422 0.76 -2.47 -14.47
N VAL A 423 -0.34 -3.21 -14.34
CA VAL A 423 -0.81 -4.14 -15.38
C VAL A 423 -1.32 -3.42 -16.62
N LEU A 424 -2.13 -2.37 -16.44
CA LEU A 424 -2.75 -1.68 -17.57
C LEU A 424 -1.71 -0.96 -18.45
N PRO A 425 -0.85 -0.04 -17.91
CA PRO A 425 0.19 0.56 -18.72
C PRO A 425 1.16 -0.50 -19.25
N GLY A 426 1.52 -1.50 -18.46
CA GLY A 426 2.42 -2.55 -18.88
C GLY A 426 1.94 -3.27 -20.15
N ARG A 427 0.65 -3.64 -20.21
CA ARG A 427 0.06 -4.26 -21.41
C ARG A 427 0.01 -3.32 -22.61
N MET A 428 -0.34 -2.05 -22.38
CA MET A 428 -0.52 -1.07 -23.46
C MET A 428 0.81 -0.61 -24.06
N TYR A 429 1.85 -0.45 -23.25
CA TYR A 429 3.15 0.00 -23.72
C TYR A 429 4.06 -1.14 -24.23
N LYS A 430 3.78 -2.40 -23.88
CA LYS A 430 4.62 -3.57 -24.24
C LYS A 430 4.99 -3.61 -25.72
N GLN A 431 4.00 -3.42 -26.59
CA GLN A 431 4.23 -3.45 -28.05
C GLN A 431 5.10 -2.27 -28.52
N GLU A 432 4.95 -1.08 -27.92
CA GLU A 432 5.74 0.09 -28.31
C GLU A 432 7.21 -0.05 -27.89
N TYR A 433 7.48 -0.66 -26.71
CA TYR A 433 8.85 -1.03 -26.31
C TYR A 433 9.46 -2.05 -27.29
N ALA A 434 8.68 -3.08 -27.68
CA ALA A 434 9.12 -4.09 -28.64
C ALA A 434 9.39 -3.49 -30.04
N ASN A 435 8.53 -2.59 -30.53
CA ASN A 435 8.70 -1.91 -31.83
C ASN A 435 10.00 -1.08 -31.88
N ARG A 436 10.53 -0.70 -30.74
CA ARG A 436 11.79 0.05 -30.62
C ARG A 436 12.99 -0.82 -30.23
N ASN A 437 12.83 -2.14 -30.31
CA ASN A 437 13.84 -3.12 -29.93
C ASN A 437 14.37 -2.95 -28.49
N LEU A 438 13.54 -2.40 -27.58
CA LEU A 438 13.88 -2.26 -26.19
C LEU A 438 13.66 -3.57 -25.45
N ASP A 439 14.65 -4.00 -24.67
CA ASP A 439 14.51 -5.16 -23.79
C ASP A 439 13.32 -4.97 -22.82
N PRO A 440 12.46 -5.97 -22.63
CA PRO A 440 11.32 -5.90 -21.70
C PRO A 440 11.66 -5.48 -20.26
N LYS A 441 12.91 -5.69 -19.81
CA LYS A 441 13.34 -5.23 -18.49
C LYS A 441 13.34 -3.70 -18.33
N ASN A 442 13.44 -2.92 -19.46
CA ASN A 442 13.28 -1.47 -19.39
C ASN A 442 11.84 -1.10 -19.04
N LEU A 443 10.85 -1.78 -19.64
CA LEU A 443 9.45 -1.56 -19.32
C LEU A 443 9.16 -1.97 -17.87
N SER A 444 9.57 -3.18 -17.46
CA SER A 444 9.29 -3.68 -16.10
C SER A 444 9.88 -2.78 -15.03
N ARG A 445 11.12 -2.27 -15.21
CA ARG A 445 11.73 -1.27 -14.33
C ARG A 445 10.90 0.01 -14.29
N THR A 446 10.48 0.53 -15.44
CA THR A 446 9.71 1.78 -15.52
C THR A 446 8.35 1.66 -14.82
N LEU A 447 7.67 0.50 -14.94
CA LEU A 447 6.42 0.22 -14.24
C LEU A 447 6.61 0.25 -12.72
N GLU A 448 7.65 -0.41 -12.23
CA GLU A 448 7.95 -0.50 -10.80
C GLU A 448 8.44 0.84 -10.24
N ASP A 449 9.30 1.57 -10.99
CA ASP A 449 9.79 2.91 -10.63
C ASP A 449 8.68 3.95 -10.53
N ALA A 450 7.56 3.74 -11.21
CA ALA A 450 6.44 4.67 -11.25
C ALA A 450 5.22 4.19 -10.47
N ALA A 451 4.59 3.08 -10.87
CA ALA A 451 3.33 2.64 -10.30
C ALA A 451 3.47 2.27 -8.82
N THR A 452 4.46 1.45 -8.47
CA THR A 452 4.70 1.05 -7.09
C THR A 452 5.15 2.24 -6.24
N MET A 453 6.08 3.05 -6.74
CA MET A 453 6.63 4.15 -5.96
C MET A 453 5.63 5.26 -5.68
N THR A 454 4.71 5.55 -6.58
CA THR A 454 3.77 6.68 -6.39
C THR A 454 2.45 6.29 -5.76
N SER A 455 2.14 5.00 -5.64
CA SER A 455 0.90 4.52 -5.02
C SER A 455 0.68 5.02 -3.58
N PRO A 456 1.68 5.04 -2.65
CA PRO A 456 1.48 5.53 -1.30
C PRO A 456 1.36 7.06 -1.21
N LEU A 457 1.63 7.78 -2.29
CA LEU A 457 1.58 9.25 -2.33
C LEU A 457 0.19 9.80 -2.67
N ILE A 458 -0.76 8.94 -3.00
CA ILE A 458 -2.11 9.33 -3.41
C ILE A 458 -3.09 8.93 -2.31
N PRO A 459 -3.78 9.88 -1.66
CA PRO A 459 -4.59 9.62 -0.46
C PRO A 459 -5.69 8.59 -0.65
N TRP A 460 -6.30 8.56 -1.83
CA TRP A 460 -7.41 7.64 -2.15
C TRP A 460 -6.95 6.36 -2.87
N ASN A 461 -5.66 6.23 -3.16
CA ASN A 461 -5.09 4.95 -3.58
C ASN A 461 -5.06 3.98 -2.40
N THR A 462 -5.29 2.68 -2.64
CA THR A 462 -5.28 1.65 -1.59
C THR A 462 -4.01 1.70 -0.72
N CYS A 463 -2.86 1.97 -1.34
CA CYS A 463 -1.58 2.10 -0.63
C CYS A 463 -1.50 3.38 0.22
N GLY A 464 -1.89 4.54 -0.34
CA GLY A 464 -1.87 5.81 0.40
C GLY A 464 -2.84 5.80 1.57
N ALA A 465 -4.06 5.29 1.34
CA ALA A 465 -5.06 5.11 2.39
C ALA A 465 -4.57 4.15 3.50
N TYR A 466 -3.92 3.03 3.11
CA TYR A 466 -3.33 2.09 4.06
C TYR A 466 -2.24 2.74 4.91
N MET A 467 -1.29 3.45 4.29
CA MET A 467 -0.19 4.09 5.01
C MET A 467 -0.70 5.17 5.96
N ALA A 468 -1.64 6.00 5.52
CA ALA A 468 -2.22 7.04 6.38
C ALA A 468 -2.99 6.44 7.55
N GLY A 469 -3.86 5.45 7.32
CA GLY A 469 -4.64 4.79 8.37
C GLY A 469 -3.77 4.05 9.38
N THR A 470 -2.70 3.41 8.91
CA THR A 470 -1.80 2.60 9.76
C THR A 470 -0.84 3.46 10.58
N LEU A 471 -0.20 4.45 9.96
CA LEU A 471 0.77 5.32 10.64
C LEU A 471 0.10 6.48 11.41
N GLY A 472 -1.18 6.76 11.11
CA GLY A 472 -1.91 7.87 11.74
C GLY A 472 -1.44 9.25 11.27
N VAL A 473 -0.87 9.35 10.08
CA VAL A 473 -0.38 10.59 9.47
C VAL A 473 -1.03 10.75 8.09
N ALA A 474 -1.66 11.88 7.84
CA ALA A 474 -2.35 12.15 6.59
C ALA A 474 -1.40 12.07 5.38
N THR A 475 -1.87 11.54 4.25
CA THR A 475 -1.03 11.32 3.05
C THR A 475 -0.37 12.61 2.57
N PHE A 476 -1.10 13.73 2.51
CA PHE A 476 -0.52 15.00 2.08
C PHE A 476 0.53 15.56 3.05
N ALA A 477 0.46 15.19 4.34
CA ALA A 477 1.43 15.62 5.34
C ALA A 477 2.77 14.88 5.18
N TYR A 478 2.75 13.56 4.95
CA TYR A 478 4.00 12.80 4.77
C TYR A 478 4.53 12.82 3.32
N LEU A 479 3.71 13.13 2.32
CA LEU A 479 4.07 13.08 0.90
C LEU A 479 5.37 13.83 0.58
N PRO A 480 5.59 15.09 1.05
CA PRO A 480 6.81 15.83 0.74
C PRO A 480 8.08 15.15 1.25
N TYR A 481 7.94 14.28 2.23
CA TYR A 481 9.03 13.60 2.92
C TYR A 481 9.24 12.15 2.45
N CYS A 482 8.44 11.62 1.54
CA CYS A 482 8.67 10.31 0.92
C CYS A 482 9.78 10.38 -0.14
N PHE A 483 11.00 10.74 0.27
CA PHE A 483 12.07 11.09 -0.66
C PHE A 483 12.40 9.98 -1.64
N PHE A 484 12.49 8.74 -1.20
CA PHE A 484 12.77 7.61 -2.10
C PHE A 484 11.69 7.47 -3.18
N ASN A 485 10.43 7.55 -2.77
CA ASN A 485 9.27 7.40 -3.65
C ASN A 485 9.17 8.53 -4.69
N LEU A 486 9.59 9.75 -4.31
CA LEU A 486 9.59 10.92 -5.20
C LEU A 486 10.80 10.92 -6.14
N ILE A 487 11.99 10.54 -5.66
CA ILE A 487 13.23 10.60 -6.43
C ILE A 487 13.29 9.49 -7.47
N CYS A 488 12.82 8.28 -7.16
CA CYS A 488 12.96 7.12 -8.01
C CYS A 488 12.33 7.30 -9.42
N PRO A 489 11.07 7.79 -9.58
CA PRO A 489 10.51 8.09 -10.89
C PRO A 489 11.29 9.17 -11.64
N VAL A 490 11.80 10.19 -10.94
CA VAL A 490 12.58 11.28 -11.54
C VAL A 490 13.90 10.74 -12.09
N VAL A 491 14.60 9.91 -11.34
CA VAL A 491 15.83 9.25 -11.80
C VAL A 491 15.55 8.39 -13.04
N ALA A 492 14.45 7.65 -13.05
CA ALA A 492 14.05 6.83 -14.20
C ALA A 492 13.80 7.69 -15.46
N VAL A 493 13.14 8.85 -15.33
CA VAL A 493 12.96 9.82 -16.43
C VAL A 493 14.30 10.34 -16.94
N ILE A 494 15.18 10.78 -16.02
CA ILE A 494 16.51 11.29 -16.38
C ILE A 494 17.30 10.21 -17.14
N TYR A 495 17.31 8.97 -16.65
CA TYR A 495 18.00 7.86 -17.31
C TYR A 495 17.42 7.55 -18.69
N GLY A 496 16.10 7.69 -18.85
CA GLY A 496 15.43 7.57 -20.14
C GLY A 496 15.93 8.57 -21.17
N PHE A 497 16.01 9.84 -20.79
CA PHE A 497 16.50 10.90 -21.70
C PHE A 497 18.00 10.84 -21.97
N LEU A 498 18.80 10.44 -20.98
CA LEU A 498 20.23 10.25 -21.12
C LEU A 498 20.60 8.92 -21.79
N SER A 499 19.63 8.06 -22.07
CA SER A 499 19.86 6.67 -22.55
C SER A 499 20.82 5.88 -21.64
N PHE A 500 20.82 6.22 -20.34
CA PHE A 500 21.70 5.57 -19.36
C PHE A 500 21.06 4.28 -18.85
N LYS A 501 21.82 3.16 -18.97
CA LYS A 501 21.32 1.83 -18.58
C LYS A 501 19.97 1.48 -19.22
N ILE A 502 19.82 1.83 -20.50
CA ILE A 502 18.78 1.35 -21.39
C ILE A 502 19.37 0.20 -22.21
N THR A 503 18.68 -0.93 -22.25
CA THR A 503 19.11 -2.12 -22.97
C THR A 503 18.29 -2.27 -24.25
N LEU A 504 18.96 -2.48 -25.38
CA LEU A 504 18.35 -2.85 -26.66
C LEU A 504 18.51 -4.35 -26.89
N LEU A 505 17.68 -4.92 -27.75
CA LEU A 505 17.84 -6.25 -28.32
C LEU A 505 18.32 -6.12 -29.77
N ASP A 506 19.30 -6.94 -30.16
CA ASP A 506 19.68 -7.09 -31.57
C ASP A 506 18.67 -7.98 -32.33
N GLU A 507 18.88 -8.17 -33.65
CA GLU A 507 18.03 -9.02 -34.49
C GLU A 507 18.00 -10.51 -34.05
N HIS A 508 18.94 -10.91 -33.19
CA HIS A 508 19.06 -12.26 -32.65
C HIS A 508 18.52 -12.36 -31.21
N GLY A 509 18.00 -11.24 -30.66
CA GLY A 509 17.49 -11.17 -29.29
C GLY A 509 18.56 -11.05 -28.22
N ASN A 510 19.82 -10.74 -28.57
CA ASN A 510 20.90 -10.51 -27.60
C ASN A 510 20.87 -9.07 -27.10
N GLU A 511 21.23 -8.89 -25.82
CA GLU A 511 21.31 -7.57 -25.21
C GLU A 511 22.45 -6.73 -25.80
N THR A 512 22.12 -5.52 -26.24
CA THR A 512 23.09 -4.51 -26.66
C THR A 512 22.85 -3.20 -25.90
N PRO A 513 23.90 -2.53 -25.41
CA PRO A 513 23.72 -1.22 -24.80
C PRO A 513 23.36 -0.17 -25.86
N VAL A 514 22.50 0.78 -25.53
CA VAL A 514 22.26 1.94 -26.40
C VAL A 514 23.58 2.69 -26.57
N PRO A 515 24.01 3.02 -27.81
CA PRO A 515 25.16 3.88 -28.01
C PRO A 515 24.95 5.19 -27.28
N SER A 516 25.86 5.53 -26.34
CA SER A 516 25.79 6.83 -25.68
C SER A 516 25.86 7.92 -26.75
N LYS A 517 24.89 8.81 -26.78
CA LYS A 517 25.02 10.04 -27.57
C LYS A 517 26.21 10.80 -26.98
N ALA A 518 27.35 10.81 -27.72
CA ALA A 518 28.51 11.62 -27.40
C ALA A 518 28.17 13.11 -27.41
#